data_d9195eba32ca3251496b6c99dfe3c2dc
#
_entry.id   d9195eba32ca3251496b6c99dfe3c2dc
#
_cell.length_a   1.000
_cell.length_b   1.000
_cell.length_c   1.000
_cell.angle_alpha   90.00
_cell.angle_beta   90.00
_cell.angle_gamma   90.00
#
_symmetry.space_group_name_H-M   'P 1'
#
loop_
_entity.id
_entity.type
_entity.pdbx_description
1 polymer ?
#
loop_
_entity_poly.entity_id
_entity_poly.type
_entity_poly.pdbx_seq_one_letter_code
_entity_poly.pdbx_strand_id
1 'polypeptide(L)'
;LKNYDPADEMLGGFTSRDGTIEFYNRINALLQPGFKVLDLGAGRGAWYYAKIPEYKRILRNLKGKVAEYIGADVDTAVLGNPTTDRNVLIKDGVLPLGDGEVDIVVCDWVLEHVVDVASFKREVDRVLKPGGFFCARTPHSFSYVSLAARVIKNSSHVKFLRWVQPNRGAQDAFPTAYRCNTLSAVSRRFGGWKSYTYLYTAEPSYYFGSKPVFHFMNLIHRLLPRAMTGSLYIFLRKP
;
A
#
# COMPACT_ATOMS: atom_id res chain seq x y z
N LEU A 1 -11.18 -27.28 9.59
CA LEU A 1 -12.14 -26.17 9.53
C LEU A 1 -11.68 -25.21 8.44
N LYS A 2 -12.54 -24.93 7.44
CA LYS A 2 -12.26 -23.94 6.42
C LYS A 2 -12.19 -22.58 7.11
N ASN A 3 -11.10 -21.83 6.94
CA ASN A 3 -11.00 -20.47 7.47
C ASN A 3 -12.07 -19.60 6.79
N TYR A 4 -12.82 -18.84 7.59
CA TYR A 4 -13.80 -17.89 7.08
C TYR A 4 -13.10 -16.78 6.29
N ASP A 5 -13.59 -16.51 5.08
CA ASP A 5 -13.23 -15.35 4.28
C ASP A 5 -14.53 -14.62 3.92
N PRO A 6 -14.71 -13.35 4.31
CA PRO A 6 -15.92 -12.58 4.00
C PRO A 6 -16.12 -12.40 2.49
N ALA A 7 -15.07 -12.49 1.70
CA ALA A 7 -15.13 -12.40 0.25
C ALA A 7 -15.82 -13.62 -0.39
N ASP A 8 -15.72 -14.81 0.24
CA ASP A 8 -16.37 -16.04 -0.26
C ASP A 8 -17.91 -15.94 -0.27
N GLU A 9 -18.49 -15.07 0.57
CA GLU A 9 -19.94 -14.86 0.68
C GLU A 9 -20.46 -13.73 -0.23
N MET A 10 -19.57 -13.04 -0.97
CA MET A 10 -19.91 -11.87 -1.77
C MET A 10 -19.79 -12.14 -3.27
N LEU A 11 -20.73 -11.58 -4.03
CA LEU A 11 -20.67 -11.64 -5.48
C LEU A 11 -19.37 -10.98 -5.99
N GLY A 12 -18.64 -11.69 -6.84
CA GLY A 12 -17.36 -11.23 -7.39
C GLY A 12 -16.15 -11.48 -6.49
N GLY A 13 -16.35 -12.07 -5.27
CA GLY A 13 -15.25 -12.43 -4.37
C GLY A 13 -14.57 -11.24 -3.67
N PHE A 14 -15.32 -10.15 -3.40
CA PHE A 14 -14.83 -9.01 -2.63
C PHE A 14 -15.97 -8.31 -1.89
N THR A 15 -15.66 -7.70 -0.76
CA THR A 15 -16.65 -6.97 0.04
C THR A 15 -16.84 -5.55 -0.46
N SER A 16 -17.92 -4.90 -0.07
CA SER A 16 -18.20 -3.49 -0.40
C SER A 16 -17.19 -2.49 0.20
N ARG A 17 -16.33 -2.95 1.10
CA ARG A 17 -15.28 -2.16 1.76
C ARG A 17 -13.89 -2.72 1.53
N ASP A 18 -13.70 -3.44 0.41
CA ASP A 18 -12.39 -3.95 0.04
C ASP A 18 -11.42 -2.80 -0.25
N GLY A 19 -10.40 -2.67 0.60
CA GLY A 19 -9.44 -1.58 0.50
C GLY A 19 -8.52 -1.66 -0.72
N THR A 20 -8.30 -2.86 -1.27
CA THR A 20 -7.51 -3.01 -2.49
C THR A 20 -8.30 -2.57 -3.71
N ILE A 21 -9.57 -2.95 -3.79
CA ILE A 21 -10.48 -2.52 -4.85
C ILE A 21 -10.58 -0.99 -4.86
N GLU A 22 -10.86 -0.36 -3.70
CA GLU A 22 -10.96 1.10 -3.60
C GLU A 22 -9.68 1.80 -4.08
N PHE A 23 -8.51 1.36 -3.62
CA PHE A 23 -7.24 1.99 -3.95
C PHE A 23 -6.91 1.87 -5.44
N TYR A 24 -6.97 0.65 -5.98
CA TYR A 24 -6.59 0.41 -7.37
C TYR A 24 -7.64 0.87 -8.38
N ASN A 25 -8.93 0.97 -8.01
CA ASN A 25 -9.94 1.63 -8.85
C ASN A 25 -9.56 3.09 -9.12
N ARG A 26 -9.12 3.83 -8.09
CA ARG A 26 -8.68 5.22 -8.26
C ARG A 26 -7.43 5.34 -9.11
N ILE A 27 -6.47 4.43 -8.93
CA ILE A 27 -5.26 4.40 -9.77
C ILE A 27 -5.65 4.12 -11.22
N ASN A 28 -6.46 3.07 -11.48
CA ASN A 28 -6.87 2.73 -12.85
C ASN A 28 -7.64 3.87 -13.52
N ALA A 29 -8.40 4.67 -12.76
CA ALA A 29 -9.09 5.85 -13.30
C ALA A 29 -8.13 6.99 -13.73
N LEU A 30 -6.88 6.97 -13.28
CA LEU A 30 -5.85 7.95 -13.66
C LEU A 30 -5.00 7.49 -14.84
N LEU A 31 -4.99 6.18 -15.14
CA LEU A 31 -4.10 5.62 -16.14
C LEU A 31 -4.41 6.12 -17.56
N GLN A 32 -3.34 6.31 -18.32
CA GLN A 32 -3.40 6.49 -19.78
C GLN A 32 -2.40 5.53 -20.43
N PRO A 33 -2.67 5.00 -21.64
CA PRO A 33 -1.81 4.02 -22.30
C PRO A 33 -0.36 4.47 -22.50
N GLY A 34 -0.14 5.79 -22.67
CA GLY A 34 1.20 6.37 -22.82
C GLY A 34 1.95 6.65 -21.51
N PHE A 35 1.36 6.38 -20.35
CA PHE A 35 2.00 6.67 -19.06
C PHE A 35 3.08 5.68 -18.69
N LYS A 36 4.11 6.17 -18.00
CA LYS A 36 5.06 5.37 -17.25
C LYS A 36 4.66 5.41 -15.77
N VAL A 37 4.54 4.24 -15.15
CA VAL A 37 4.11 4.10 -13.76
C VAL A 37 5.21 3.42 -12.95
N LEU A 38 5.59 4.03 -11.83
CA LEU A 38 6.53 3.48 -10.86
C LEU A 38 5.76 2.82 -9.70
N ASP A 39 6.02 1.55 -9.43
CA ASP A 39 5.64 0.85 -8.20
C ASP A 39 6.81 0.93 -7.22
N LEU A 40 6.71 1.84 -6.28
CA LEU A 40 7.74 2.11 -5.28
C LEU A 40 7.50 1.25 -4.04
N GLY A 41 8.41 0.31 -3.79
CA GLY A 41 8.23 -0.78 -2.83
C GLY A 41 7.56 -2.02 -3.45
N ALA A 42 7.85 -2.30 -4.71
CA ALA A 42 7.24 -3.37 -5.49
C ALA A 42 7.57 -4.79 -4.97
N GLY A 43 8.68 -4.92 -4.22
CA GLY A 43 9.15 -6.22 -3.73
C GLY A 43 9.28 -7.26 -4.83
N ARG A 44 9.01 -8.51 -4.49
CA ARG A 44 9.06 -9.66 -5.42
C ARG A 44 7.75 -9.91 -6.20
N GLY A 45 6.73 -9.05 -6.05
CA GLY A 45 5.42 -9.27 -6.68
C GLY A 45 4.64 -10.44 -6.10
N ALA A 46 4.83 -10.77 -4.82
CA ALA A 46 4.23 -11.96 -4.18
C ALA A 46 2.70 -12.03 -4.29
N TRP A 47 2.04 -10.88 -4.37
CA TRP A 47 0.59 -10.79 -4.53
C TRP A 47 0.08 -11.46 -5.82
N TYR A 48 0.91 -11.53 -6.86
CA TYR A 48 0.55 -12.13 -8.14
C TYR A 48 0.27 -13.64 -8.02
N TYR A 49 1.01 -14.31 -7.14
CA TYR A 49 0.86 -15.74 -6.85
C TYR A 49 -0.12 -16.04 -5.72
N ALA A 50 -0.59 -15.00 -5.01
CA ALA A 50 -1.54 -15.17 -3.93
C ALA A 50 -2.91 -15.65 -4.46
N LYS A 51 -3.62 -16.44 -3.64
CA LYS A 51 -5.00 -16.83 -3.92
C LYS A 51 -5.92 -15.64 -3.63
N ILE A 52 -6.11 -14.79 -4.63
CA ILE A 52 -7.02 -13.62 -4.59
C ILE A 52 -8.01 -13.72 -5.75
N PRO A 53 -9.20 -13.09 -5.63
CA PRO A 53 -10.18 -13.00 -6.72
C PRO A 53 -9.56 -12.45 -8.00
N GLU A 54 -9.95 -12.99 -9.14
CA GLU A 54 -9.37 -12.61 -10.45
C GLU A 54 -9.56 -11.11 -10.73
N TYR A 55 -10.71 -10.55 -10.41
CA TYR A 55 -10.97 -9.12 -10.57
C TYR A 55 -9.95 -8.26 -9.79
N LYS A 56 -9.63 -8.63 -8.55
CA LYS A 56 -8.60 -7.97 -7.76
C LYS A 56 -7.23 -8.04 -8.41
N ARG A 57 -6.88 -9.19 -8.98
CA ARG A 57 -5.63 -9.42 -9.70
C ARG A 57 -5.53 -8.53 -10.94
N ILE A 58 -6.59 -8.52 -11.77
CA ILE A 58 -6.69 -7.68 -12.97
C ILE A 58 -6.58 -6.19 -12.59
N LEU A 59 -7.27 -5.76 -11.54
CA LEU A 59 -7.27 -4.37 -11.10
C LEU A 59 -5.90 -3.92 -10.61
N ARG A 60 -5.20 -4.77 -9.84
CA ARG A 60 -3.88 -4.49 -9.28
C ARG A 60 -2.76 -4.56 -10.31
N ASN A 61 -2.91 -5.41 -11.31
CA ASN A 61 -1.90 -5.54 -12.37
C ASN A 61 -1.98 -4.34 -13.32
N LEU A 62 -0.94 -3.50 -13.33
CA LEU A 62 -0.84 -2.34 -14.22
C LEU A 62 -0.02 -2.62 -15.47
N LYS A 63 0.72 -3.73 -15.51
CA LYS A 63 1.47 -4.18 -16.68
C LYS A 63 0.54 -4.43 -17.86
N GLY A 64 0.89 -3.90 -19.01
CA GLY A 64 0.07 -3.97 -20.23
C GLY A 64 -1.08 -2.95 -20.30
N LYS A 65 -1.30 -2.14 -19.25
CA LYS A 65 -2.28 -1.03 -19.25
C LYS A 65 -1.63 0.33 -19.51
N VAL A 66 -0.32 0.40 -19.41
CA VAL A 66 0.50 1.62 -19.52
C VAL A 66 1.69 1.35 -20.44
N ALA A 67 2.41 2.39 -20.84
CA ALA A 67 3.58 2.25 -21.71
C ALA A 67 4.73 1.50 -21.04
N GLU A 68 4.94 1.74 -19.73
CA GLU A 68 5.96 1.05 -18.95
C GLU A 68 5.55 1.01 -17.47
N TYR A 69 5.56 -0.17 -16.86
CA TYR A 69 5.35 -0.38 -15.43
C TYR A 69 6.66 -0.78 -14.77
N ILE A 70 7.20 0.09 -13.93
CA ILE A 70 8.53 -0.03 -13.34
C ILE A 70 8.40 -0.43 -11.88
N GLY A 71 9.04 -1.52 -11.46
CA GLY A 71 9.13 -1.92 -10.05
C GLY A 71 10.43 -1.43 -9.44
N ALA A 72 10.37 -0.74 -8.30
CA ALA A 72 11.53 -0.31 -7.54
C ALA A 72 11.42 -0.74 -6.08
N ASP A 73 12.51 -1.25 -5.52
CA ASP A 73 12.60 -1.62 -4.11
C ASP A 73 14.05 -1.53 -3.62
N VAL A 74 14.22 -1.46 -2.28
CA VAL A 74 15.53 -1.58 -1.61
C VAL A 74 15.97 -3.04 -1.49
N ASP A 75 15.02 -4.00 -1.55
CA ASP A 75 15.29 -5.44 -1.54
C ASP A 75 15.63 -5.93 -2.95
N THR A 76 16.74 -6.66 -3.07
CA THR A 76 17.18 -7.27 -4.34
C THR A 76 16.16 -8.22 -4.95
N ALA A 77 15.22 -8.74 -4.18
CA ALA A 77 14.12 -9.58 -4.66
C ALA A 77 13.27 -8.90 -5.75
N VAL A 78 13.29 -7.56 -5.81
CA VAL A 78 12.61 -6.80 -6.87
C VAL A 78 13.13 -7.16 -8.26
N LEU A 79 14.40 -7.50 -8.40
CA LEU A 79 15.01 -7.82 -9.70
C LEU A 79 14.35 -9.03 -10.39
N GLY A 80 13.71 -9.90 -9.61
CA GLY A 80 12.93 -11.05 -10.10
C GLY A 80 11.41 -10.81 -10.12
N ASN A 81 10.92 -9.58 -9.95
CA ASN A 81 9.48 -9.31 -9.92
C ASN A 81 8.86 -9.48 -11.32
N PRO A 82 7.93 -10.42 -11.52
CA PRO A 82 7.32 -10.68 -12.83
C PRO A 82 6.17 -9.73 -13.18
N THR A 83 5.70 -8.93 -12.21
CA THR A 83 4.50 -8.10 -12.38
C THR A 83 4.77 -6.76 -13.05
N THR A 84 6.04 -6.45 -13.31
CA THR A 84 6.51 -5.18 -13.88
C THR A 84 7.25 -5.43 -15.21
N ASP A 85 7.42 -4.38 -16.01
CA ASP A 85 8.17 -4.46 -17.27
C ASP A 85 9.67 -4.28 -17.05
N ARG A 86 10.03 -3.37 -16.12
CA ARG A 86 11.41 -3.10 -15.73
C ARG A 86 11.52 -3.11 -14.19
N ASN A 87 12.59 -3.72 -13.68
CA ASN A 87 12.88 -3.78 -12.25
C ASN A 87 14.17 -3.02 -11.94
N VAL A 88 14.15 -2.22 -10.90
CA VAL A 88 15.31 -1.42 -10.47
C VAL A 88 15.53 -1.53 -8.97
N LEU A 89 16.78 -1.61 -8.56
CA LEU A 89 17.17 -1.64 -7.15
C LEU A 89 17.48 -0.22 -6.67
N ILE A 90 16.83 0.19 -5.59
CA ILE A 90 17.11 1.45 -4.90
C ILE A 90 18.38 1.27 -4.08
N LYS A 91 19.38 2.13 -4.31
CA LYS A 91 20.63 2.15 -3.55
C LYS A 91 20.80 3.50 -2.88
N ASP A 92 21.15 3.48 -1.60
CA ASP A 92 21.39 4.69 -0.80
C ASP A 92 20.25 5.71 -0.84
N GLY A 93 19.01 5.21 -0.99
CA GLY A 93 17.80 6.02 -1.09
C GLY A 93 17.60 6.73 -2.43
N VAL A 94 18.43 6.44 -3.45
CA VAL A 94 18.37 7.03 -4.79
C VAL A 94 17.66 6.08 -5.76
N LEU A 95 16.65 6.58 -6.46
CA LEU A 95 15.97 5.87 -7.55
C LEU A 95 16.83 5.97 -8.84
N PRO A 96 17.21 4.85 -9.48
CA PRO A 96 17.96 4.88 -10.73
C PRO A 96 17.05 5.20 -11.93
N LEU A 97 16.36 6.33 -11.84
CA LEU A 97 15.42 6.89 -12.84
C LEU A 97 15.81 8.34 -13.11
N GLY A 98 15.49 8.82 -14.32
CA GLY A 98 15.68 10.21 -14.70
C GLY A 98 14.70 11.18 -14.04
N ASP A 99 15.01 12.48 -14.09
CA ASP A 99 14.12 13.54 -13.62
C ASP A 99 12.87 13.59 -14.50
N GLY A 100 11.69 13.65 -13.87
CA GLY A 100 10.41 13.67 -14.60
C GLY A 100 10.20 12.47 -15.52
N GLU A 101 10.70 11.30 -15.17
CA GLU A 101 10.60 10.10 -16.02
C GLU A 101 9.21 9.45 -15.95
N VAL A 102 8.50 9.55 -14.82
CA VAL A 102 7.26 8.82 -14.59
C VAL A 102 6.05 9.75 -14.42
N ASP A 103 4.88 9.27 -14.84
CA ASP A 103 3.61 9.99 -14.77
C ASP A 103 2.86 9.72 -13.46
N ILE A 104 3.01 8.51 -12.91
CA ILE A 104 2.40 8.09 -11.64
C ILE A 104 3.43 7.32 -10.81
N VAL A 105 3.46 7.62 -9.51
CA VAL A 105 4.14 6.80 -8.50
C VAL A 105 3.09 6.14 -7.63
N VAL A 106 3.08 4.80 -7.58
CA VAL A 106 2.27 3.98 -6.67
C VAL A 106 3.16 3.56 -5.50
N CYS A 107 2.67 3.70 -4.27
CA CYS A 107 3.41 3.40 -3.04
C CYS A 107 2.46 2.69 -2.06
N ASP A 108 2.36 1.35 -2.19
CA ASP A 108 1.34 0.54 -1.51
C ASP A 108 1.92 -0.17 -0.27
N TRP A 109 1.55 0.30 0.94
CA TRP A 109 2.05 -0.21 2.24
C TRP A 109 3.58 -0.07 2.40
N VAL A 110 4.13 1.08 2.06
CA VAL A 110 5.57 1.41 2.16
C VAL A 110 5.83 2.60 3.07
N LEU A 111 4.96 3.63 3.06
CA LEU A 111 5.19 4.87 3.82
C LEU A 111 5.35 4.66 5.33
N GLU A 112 4.78 3.61 5.89
CA GLU A 112 4.96 3.25 7.29
C GLU A 112 6.40 2.86 7.66
N HIS A 113 7.19 2.46 6.67
CA HIS A 113 8.58 2.03 6.82
C HIS A 113 9.58 3.16 6.56
N VAL A 114 9.15 4.26 5.94
CA VAL A 114 10.02 5.38 5.55
C VAL A 114 10.48 6.16 6.79
N VAL A 115 11.78 6.16 7.06
CA VAL A 115 12.41 6.88 8.17
C VAL A 115 12.72 8.32 7.77
N ASP A 116 13.41 8.52 6.64
CA ASP A 116 13.70 9.87 6.09
C ASP A 116 12.68 10.23 5.02
N VAL A 117 11.58 10.83 5.48
CA VAL A 117 10.49 11.29 4.60
C VAL A 117 10.93 12.45 3.72
N ALA A 118 11.92 13.24 4.13
CA ALA A 118 12.39 14.38 3.35
C ALA A 118 13.16 13.92 2.10
N SER A 119 14.09 12.98 2.27
CA SER A 119 14.80 12.38 1.13
C SER A 119 13.88 11.56 0.23
N PHE A 120 12.98 10.77 0.82
CA PHE A 120 11.94 10.06 0.07
C PHE A 120 11.11 11.02 -0.81
N LYS A 121 10.61 12.12 -0.22
CA LYS A 121 9.83 13.13 -0.96
C LYS A 121 10.64 13.77 -2.08
N ARG A 122 11.92 14.08 -1.85
CA ARG A 122 12.79 14.65 -2.90
C ARG A 122 12.93 13.72 -4.10
N GLU A 123 13.13 12.42 -3.86
CA GLU A 123 13.25 11.44 -4.93
C GLU A 123 11.93 11.24 -5.69
N VAL A 124 10.81 11.13 -4.96
CA VAL A 124 9.48 11.09 -5.60
C VAL A 124 9.23 12.35 -6.44
N ASP A 125 9.58 13.52 -5.91
CA ASP A 125 9.44 14.78 -6.62
C ASP A 125 10.35 14.83 -7.87
N ARG A 126 11.58 14.36 -7.76
CA ARG A 126 12.53 14.34 -8.86
C ARG A 126 12.06 13.49 -10.03
N VAL A 127 11.65 12.25 -9.75
CA VAL A 127 11.27 11.29 -10.81
C VAL A 127 9.89 11.52 -11.39
N LEU A 128 8.99 12.16 -10.65
CA LEU A 128 7.62 12.41 -11.07
C LEU A 128 7.53 13.66 -11.96
N LYS A 129 6.86 13.56 -13.10
CA LYS A 129 6.59 14.70 -14.00
C LYS A 129 5.76 15.77 -13.30
N PRO A 130 5.89 17.07 -13.69
CA PRO A 130 4.89 18.08 -13.35
C PRO A 130 3.49 17.62 -13.76
N GLY A 131 2.50 17.85 -12.90
CA GLY A 131 1.13 17.37 -13.10
C GLY A 131 0.90 15.88 -12.84
N GLY A 132 1.95 15.10 -12.58
CA GLY A 132 1.88 13.68 -12.26
C GLY A 132 1.32 13.39 -10.86
N PHE A 133 0.99 12.12 -10.59
CA PHE A 133 0.34 11.71 -9.35
C PHE A 133 1.22 10.81 -8.48
N PHE A 134 1.28 11.11 -7.19
CA PHE A 134 1.75 10.22 -6.16
C PHE A 134 0.55 9.58 -5.46
N CYS A 135 0.40 8.25 -5.58
CA CYS A 135 -0.70 7.46 -5.05
C CYS A 135 -0.16 6.50 -3.99
N ALA A 136 -0.54 6.70 -2.73
CA ALA A 136 -0.09 5.83 -1.65
C ALA A 136 -1.24 5.40 -0.74
N ARG A 137 -1.12 4.23 -0.11
CA ARG A 137 -1.92 3.88 1.05
C ARG A 137 -1.03 3.36 2.16
N THR A 138 -1.39 3.67 3.40
CA THR A 138 -0.62 3.33 4.58
C THR A 138 -1.51 3.33 5.83
N PRO A 139 -1.22 2.55 6.88
CA PRO A 139 -2.02 2.58 8.09
C PRO A 139 -1.97 3.98 8.73
N HIS A 140 -3.09 4.45 9.27
CA HIS A 140 -3.07 5.68 10.06
C HIS A 140 -2.30 5.48 11.37
N SER A 141 -1.49 6.47 11.79
CA SER A 141 -0.63 6.36 12.99
C SER A 141 -1.37 5.99 14.26
N PHE A 142 -2.65 6.36 14.38
CA PHE A 142 -3.49 6.07 15.54
C PHE A 142 -4.43 4.89 15.31
N SER A 143 -4.29 4.14 14.21
CA SER A 143 -5.07 2.93 14.03
C SER A 143 -4.68 1.88 15.07
N TYR A 144 -5.64 1.04 15.47
CA TYR A 144 -5.37 -0.02 16.44
C TYR A 144 -4.24 -0.96 15.96
N VAL A 145 -4.11 -1.16 14.65
CA VAL A 145 -3.03 -1.93 14.03
C VAL A 145 -1.68 -1.25 14.28
N SER A 146 -1.59 0.06 14.05
CA SER A 146 -0.35 0.83 14.26
C SER A 146 0.03 0.93 15.73
N LEU A 147 -0.97 1.06 16.61
CA LEU A 147 -0.75 1.07 18.06
C LEU A 147 -0.25 -0.30 18.56
N ALA A 148 -0.88 -1.39 18.11
CA ALA A 148 -0.43 -2.75 18.42
C ALA A 148 1.00 -3.01 17.94
N ALA A 149 1.33 -2.58 16.71
CA ALA A 149 2.68 -2.72 16.17
C ALA A 149 3.76 -1.98 16.97
N ARG A 150 3.42 -0.86 17.63
CA ARG A 150 4.35 -0.12 18.49
C ARG A 150 4.57 -0.75 19.86
N VAL A 151 3.54 -1.41 20.41
CA VAL A 151 3.59 -2.06 21.73
C VAL A 151 4.33 -3.39 21.66
N ILE A 152 4.17 -4.13 20.57
CA ILE A 152 4.79 -5.44 20.39
C ILE A 152 6.25 -5.23 19.94
N LYS A 153 7.22 -5.54 20.82
CA LYS A 153 8.66 -5.47 20.51
C LYS A 153 9.02 -6.30 19.26
N ASN A 154 9.96 -5.80 18.44
CA ASN A 154 10.35 -6.40 17.16
C ASN A 154 10.65 -7.92 17.21
N SER A 155 11.24 -8.45 18.27
CA SER A 155 11.53 -9.89 18.42
C SER A 155 10.27 -10.77 18.60
N SER A 156 9.22 -10.22 19.24
CA SER A 156 7.93 -10.88 19.42
C SER A 156 6.98 -10.60 18.27
N HIS A 157 7.23 -9.53 17.53
CA HIS A 157 6.41 -9.09 16.40
C HIS A 157 6.37 -10.11 15.26
N VAL A 158 7.51 -10.71 14.91
CA VAL A 158 7.60 -11.75 13.87
C VAL A 158 6.82 -13.02 14.26
N LYS A 159 6.91 -13.44 15.53
CA LYS A 159 6.14 -14.61 16.03
C LYS A 159 4.65 -14.32 16.06
N PHE A 160 4.26 -13.14 16.52
CA PHE A 160 2.87 -12.69 16.57
C PHE A 160 2.30 -12.52 15.15
N LEU A 161 3.02 -11.90 14.23
CA LEU A 161 2.60 -11.76 12.83
C LEU A 161 2.44 -13.10 12.13
N ARG A 162 3.33 -14.07 12.36
CA ARG A 162 3.18 -15.44 11.86
C ARG A 162 1.92 -16.12 12.37
N TRP A 163 1.56 -15.89 13.62
CA TRP A 163 0.34 -16.43 14.19
C TRP A 163 -0.92 -15.77 13.65
N VAL A 164 -0.87 -14.45 13.40
CA VAL A 164 -2.00 -13.62 12.94
C VAL A 164 -2.13 -13.61 11.41
N GLN A 165 -1.03 -13.71 10.68
CA GLN A 165 -0.96 -13.75 9.22
C GLN A 165 -0.03 -14.88 8.75
N PRO A 166 -0.48 -16.13 8.80
CA PRO A 166 0.38 -17.29 8.48
C PRO A 166 0.92 -17.29 7.05
N ASN A 167 0.28 -16.58 6.15
CA ASN A 167 0.66 -16.48 4.73
C ASN A 167 1.66 -15.36 4.44
N ARG A 168 2.06 -14.53 5.42
CA ARG A 168 3.07 -13.48 5.24
C ARG A 168 4.46 -14.04 5.51
N GLY A 169 5.36 -13.96 4.52
CA GLY A 169 6.76 -14.37 4.67
C GLY A 169 7.47 -13.53 5.75
N ALA A 170 8.28 -14.18 6.60
CA ALA A 170 9.06 -13.47 7.62
C ALA A 170 10.04 -12.43 7.04
N GLN A 171 10.46 -12.64 5.81
CA GLN A 171 11.36 -11.78 5.05
C GLN A 171 10.68 -10.51 4.52
N ASP A 172 9.34 -10.43 4.58
CA ASP A 172 8.58 -9.25 4.13
C ASP A 172 8.19 -8.33 5.31
N ALA A 173 8.75 -8.54 6.50
CA ALA A 173 8.48 -7.77 7.71
C ALA A 173 9.57 -6.72 7.96
N PHE A 174 9.38 -5.50 7.45
CA PHE A 174 10.25 -4.37 7.71
C PHE A 174 9.85 -3.62 8.99
N PRO A 175 10.80 -3.02 9.73
CA PRO A 175 10.49 -2.14 10.86
C PRO A 175 9.60 -0.97 10.43
N THR A 176 8.67 -0.58 11.30
CA THR A 176 7.76 0.55 11.03
C THR A 176 8.21 1.81 11.75
N ALA A 177 8.17 2.95 11.06
CA ALA A 177 8.57 4.26 11.56
C ALA A 177 7.39 5.23 11.77
N TYR A 178 6.32 5.09 10.96
CA TYR A 178 5.10 5.92 11.02
C TYR A 178 5.37 7.44 11.01
N ARG A 179 6.32 7.92 10.19
CA ARG A 179 6.73 9.34 10.13
C ARG A 179 5.81 10.22 9.27
N CYS A 180 5.03 9.61 8.35
CA CYS A 180 4.15 10.32 7.41
C CYS A 180 2.74 9.69 7.34
N ASN A 181 2.19 9.23 8.46
CA ASN A 181 0.99 8.41 8.54
C ASN A 181 -0.19 9.12 9.23
N THR A 182 -0.30 10.44 9.07
CA THR A 182 -1.48 11.25 9.43
C THR A 182 -1.77 12.27 8.33
N LEU A 183 -3.03 12.73 8.22
CA LEU A 183 -3.42 13.77 7.26
C LEU A 183 -2.54 15.02 7.38
N SER A 184 -2.31 15.47 8.61
CA SER A 184 -1.48 16.66 8.88
C SER A 184 0.00 16.45 8.53
N ALA A 185 0.55 15.24 8.74
CA ALA A 185 1.92 14.93 8.36
C ALA A 185 2.08 14.92 6.84
N VAL A 186 1.14 14.30 6.10
CA VAL A 186 1.12 14.31 4.63
C VAL A 186 1.04 15.74 4.10
N SER A 187 0.07 16.53 4.57
CA SER A 187 -0.10 17.92 4.14
C SER A 187 1.15 18.77 4.38
N ARG A 188 1.79 18.63 5.53
CA ARG A 188 3.02 19.36 5.86
C ARG A 188 4.22 18.92 5.01
N ARG A 189 4.38 17.61 4.77
CA ARG A 189 5.53 17.06 4.02
C ARG A 189 5.44 17.30 2.53
N PHE A 190 4.22 17.26 1.98
CA PHE A 190 3.94 17.49 0.56
C PHE A 190 3.26 18.85 0.33
N GLY A 191 3.64 19.88 1.12
CA GLY A 191 3.12 21.23 0.95
C GLY A 191 3.29 21.73 -0.49
N GLY A 192 2.28 22.42 -1.02
CA GLY A 192 2.22 22.89 -2.40
C GLY A 192 1.65 21.88 -3.41
N TRP A 193 1.55 20.59 -3.06
CA TRP A 193 0.89 19.61 -3.92
C TRP A 193 -0.63 19.63 -3.72
N LYS A 194 -1.39 19.47 -4.80
CA LYS A 194 -2.86 19.34 -4.70
C LYS A 194 -3.21 18.00 -4.10
N SER A 195 -3.89 18.02 -2.94
CA SER A 195 -4.19 16.80 -2.17
C SER A 195 -5.66 16.36 -2.31
N TYR A 196 -5.84 15.06 -2.55
CA TYR A 196 -7.12 14.35 -2.52
C TYR A 196 -7.08 13.22 -1.49
N THR A 197 -6.32 13.43 -0.40
CA THR A 197 -6.08 12.44 0.65
C THR A 197 -7.29 12.30 1.57
N TYR A 198 -7.62 11.06 1.92
CA TYR A 198 -8.72 10.76 2.85
C TYR A 198 -8.44 9.53 3.71
N LEU A 199 -9.25 9.36 4.76
CA LEU A 199 -9.26 8.16 5.58
C LEU A 199 -10.28 7.17 5.04
N TYR A 200 -9.83 5.94 4.79
CA TYR A 200 -10.68 4.84 4.37
C TYR A 200 -10.67 3.72 5.42
N THR A 201 -11.84 3.29 5.86
CA THR A 201 -12.00 2.16 6.77
C THR A 201 -12.41 0.94 5.96
N ALA A 202 -11.43 0.10 5.64
CA ALA A 202 -11.65 -1.20 5.01
C ALA A 202 -12.29 -2.19 5.99
N GLU A 203 -12.59 -3.40 5.51
CA GLU A 203 -12.93 -4.50 6.40
C GLU A 203 -11.79 -4.83 7.37
N PRO A 204 -12.10 -5.41 8.55
CA PRO A 204 -11.09 -5.84 9.50
C PRO A 204 -10.15 -6.88 8.89
N SER A 205 -8.85 -6.68 9.06
CA SER A 205 -7.82 -7.60 8.55
C SER A 205 -7.46 -8.71 9.56
N TYR A 206 -7.77 -8.49 10.85
CA TYR A 206 -7.36 -9.39 11.95
C TYR A 206 -8.58 -10.03 12.59
N TYR A 207 -9.14 -11.07 11.95
CA TYR A 207 -10.28 -11.84 12.46
C TYR A 207 -9.99 -13.34 12.58
N PHE A 208 -8.72 -13.74 12.36
CA PHE A 208 -8.21 -15.10 12.57
C PHE A 208 -9.02 -16.20 11.84
N GLY A 209 -9.59 -15.88 10.70
CA GLY A 209 -10.47 -16.79 9.96
C GLY A 209 -11.77 -17.13 10.69
N SER A 210 -12.16 -16.35 11.71
CA SER A 210 -13.34 -16.57 12.54
C SER A 210 -14.48 -15.61 12.15
N LYS A 211 -15.62 -16.15 11.72
CA LYS A 211 -16.82 -15.37 11.36
C LYS A 211 -17.35 -14.50 12.52
N PRO A 212 -17.49 -15.03 13.76
CA PRO A 212 -17.93 -14.20 14.90
C PRO A 212 -16.96 -13.04 15.19
N VAL A 213 -15.64 -13.29 15.14
CA VAL A 213 -14.63 -12.23 15.36
C VAL A 213 -14.71 -11.20 14.26
N PHE A 214 -14.89 -11.59 13.01
CA PHE A 214 -15.07 -10.65 11.90
C PHE A 214 -16.26 -9.71 12.12
N HIS A 215 -17.43 -10.25 12.49
CA HIS A 215 -18.61 -9.42 12.76
C HIS A 215 -18.44 -8.49 13.97
N PHE A 216 -17.79 -8.98 15.03
CA PHE A 216 -17.44 -8.17 16.20
C PHE A 216 -16.50 -7.02 15.82
N MET A 217 -15.44 -7.30 15.09
CA MET A 217 -14.51 -6.27 14.61
C MET A 217 -15.18 -5.28 13.65
N ASN A 218 -16.12 -5.72 12.82
CA ASN A 218 -16.94 -4.82 12.00
C ASN A 218 -17.79 -3.85 12.82
N LEU A 219 -18.34 -4.32 13.94
CA LEU A 219 -19.07 -3.45 14.88
C LEU A 219 -18.12 -2.41 15.48
N ILE A 220 -16.92 -2.81 15.92
CA ILE A 220 -15.89 -1.90 16.40
C ILE A 220 -15.53 -0.85 15.33
N HIS A 221 -15.34 -1.27 14.07
CA HIS A 221 -15.04 -0.36 12.95
C HIS A 221 -16.15 0.66 12.67
N ARG A 222 -17.42 0.36 13.04
CA ARG A 222 -18.53 1.30 12.93
C ARG A 222 -18.60 2.31 14.08
N LEU A 223 -18.16 1.90 15.27
CA LEU A 223 -18.28 2.70 16.49
C LEU A 223 -17.06 3.61 16.72
N LEU A 224 -15.89 3.19 16.28
CA LEU A 224 -14.66 3.95 16.48
C LEU A 224 -14.45 5.03 15.39
N PRO A 225 -13.77 6.14 15.72
CA PRO A 225 -13.36 7.13 14.73
C PRO A 225 -12.51 6.51 13.61
N ARG A 226 -12.65 6.99 12.38
CA ARG A 226 -11.89 6.50 11.21
C ARG A 226 -10.38 6.54 11.41
N ALA A 227 -9.85 7.48 12.21
CA ALA A 227 -8.44 7.55 12.56
C ALA A 227 -7.94 6.31 13.34
N MET A 228 -8.83 5.62 14.06
CA MET A 228 -8.50 4.42 14.83
C MET A 228 -8.68 3.12 14.07
N THR A 229 -9.46 3.12 13.00
CA THR A 229 -9.81 1.92 12.23
C THR A 229 -9.34 1.98 10.79
N GLY A 230 -9.04 3.18 10.29
CA GLY A 230 -8.77 3.43 8.88
C GLY A 230 -7.28 3.46 8.52
N SER A 231 -7.08 3.47 7.21
CA SER A 231 -5.82 3.75 6.56
C SER A 231 -5.91 5.07 5.80
N LEU A 232 -4.78 5.71 5.57
CA LEU A 232 -4.66 6.86 4.68
C LEU A 232 -4.62 6.36 3.24
N TYR A 233 -5.52 6.88 2.43
CA TYR A 233 -5.45 6.83 0.98
C TYR A 233 -5.00 8.20 0.48
N ILE A 234 -3.79 8.24 -0.06
CA ILE A 234 -3.07 9.45 -0.39
C ILE A 234 -3.00 9.56 -1.91
N PHE A 235 -3.61 10.61 -2.45
CA PHE A 235 -3.54 10.94 -3.87
C PHE A 235 -3.13 12.40 -3.96
N LEU A 236 -1.88 12.63 -4.38
CA LEU A 236 -1.30 13.96 -4.48
C LEU A 236 -0.93 14.24 -5.92
N ARG A 237 -1.30 15.40 -6.44
CA ARG A 237 -0.88 15.86 -7.76
C ARG A 237 0.25 16.86 -7.60
N LYS A 238 1.39 16.57 -8.23
CA LYS A 238 2.53 17.47 -8.29
C LYS A 238 2.15 18.74 -9.08
N PRO A 239 2.60 19.95 -8.64
CA PRO A 239 2.42 21.18 -9.40
C PRO A 239 3.00 21.12 -10.80
#